data_7423e457b2d501b56fe8fcac71adebaf
#
_entry.id   7423e457b2d501b56fe8fcac71adebaf
#
_cell.length_a   1.000
_cell.length_b   1.000
_cell.length_c   1.000
_cell.angle_alpha   90.00
_cell.angle_beta   90.00
_cell.angle_gamma   90.00
#
_symmetry.space_group_name_H-M   'P 1'
#
loop_
_entity.id
_entity.type
_entity.pdbx_description
1 polymer ?
#
loop_
_entity_poly.entity_id
_entity_poly.type
_entity_poly.pdbx_seq_one_letter_code
_entity_poly.pdbx_strand_id
1 'polypeptide(L)'
;MAKGDSFLSTPEKTPTGEEKRHLRIIITNADVELNYVVVSVTTLYHRNIQDCSCILQKSDHNFIKHKSIVDFKRTKIMSSVEIANGILKGLLIPKDSVRDDVLQRIIEAAKKSRYISTEIKTMLV
;
A
#
# COMPACT_ATOMS: atom_id res chain seq x y z
N MET A 1 -8.23 -11.38 -3.98
CA MET A 1 -7.52 -10.91 -2.78
C MET A 1 -8.48 -10.30 -1.80
N ALA A 2 -8.04 -10.10 -0.58
CA ALA A 2 -8.88 -9.58 0.48
C ALA A 2 -8.17 -8.43 1.21
N LYS A 3 -8.96 -7.68 1.97
CA LYS A 3 -8.48 -6.62 2.86
C LYS A 3 -7.33 -7.13 3.73
N GLY A 4 -6.21 -6.43 3.72
CA GLY A 4 -4.99 -6.83 4.43
C GLY A 4 -3.98 -7.59 3.58
N ASP A 5 -4.36 -8.09 2.44
CA ASP A 5 -3.42 -8.76 1.54
C ASP A 5 -2.41 -7.76 0.97
N SER A 6 -1.23 -8.25 0.65
CA SER A 6 -0.16 -7.41 0.13
C SER A 6 0.53 -8.06 -1.06
N PHE A 7 1.19 -7.22 -1.85
CA PHE A 7 1.97 -7.65 -3.00
C PHE A 7 3.04 -6.61 -3.31
N LEU A 8 4.05 -7.01 -4.06
CA LEU A 8 5.04 -6.06 -4.58
C LEU A 8 4.55 -5.48 -5.90
N SER A 9 4.73 -4.18 -6.07
CA SER A 9 4.40 -3.48 -7.31
C SER A 9 5.32 -3.89 -8.45
N THR A 10 4.97 -3.47 -9.68
CA THR A 10 5.92 -3.47 -10.78
C THR A 10 7.13 -2.63 -10.39
N PRO A 11 8.33 -2.92 -10.96
CA PRO A 11 9.50 -2.10 -10.66
C PRO A 11 9.26 -0.64 -11.01
N GLU A 12 9.65 0.26 -10.11
CA GLU A 12 9.54 1.70 -10.26
C GLU A 12 10.94 2.31 -10.11
N LYS A 13 11.24 3.34 -10.90
CA LYS A 13 12.53 4.03 -10.80
C LYS A 13 12.57 4.90 -9.56
N THR A 14 13.65 4.78 -8.79
CA THR A 14 13.94 5.67 -7.67
C THR A 14 14.59 6.95 -8.19
N PRO A 15 14.70 8.01 -7.36
CA PRO A 15 15.41 9.23 -7.75
C PRO A 15 16.87 9.00 -8.18
N THR A 16 17.51 7.91 -7.72
CA THR A 16 18.87 7.55 -8.10
C THR A 16 18.95 6.71 -9.37
N GLY A 17 17.81 6.44 -10.02
CA GLY A 17 17.75 5.67 -11.26
C GLY A 17 17.66 4.16 -11.09
N GLU A 18 17.71 3.65 -9.87
CA GLU A 18 17.53 2.23 -9.59
C GLU A 18 16.08 1.82 -9.77
N GLU A 19 15.85 0.60 -10.22
CA GLU A 19 14.51 0.02 -10.24
C GLU A 19 14.23 -0.68 -8.92
N LYS A 20 13.08 -0.39 -8.33
CA LYS A 20 12.68 -0.97 -7.04
C LYS A 20 11.20 -1.28 -7.02
N ARG A 21 10.84 -2.43 -6.47
CA ARG A 21 9.45 -2.79 -6.21
C ARG A 21 9.07 -2.26 -4.83
N HIS A 22 7.85 -1.73 -4.73
CA HIS A 22 7.31 -1.25 -3.46
C HIS A 22 6.27 -2.22 -2.94
N LEU A 23 6.22 -2.37 -1.62
CA LEU A 23 5.15 -3.12 -0.97
C LEU A 23 3.85 -2.34 -1.09
N ARG A 24 2.81 -3.01 -1.56
CA ARG A 24 1.46 -2.47 -1.66
C ARG A 24 0.54 -3.26 -0.76
N ILE A 25 -0.36 -2.58 -0.07
CA ILE A 25 -1.29 -3.20 0.88
C ILE A 25 -2.70 -2.82 0.50
N ILE A 26 -3.56 -3.84 0.39
CA ILE A 26 -4.99 -3.66 0.14
C ILE A 26 -5.65 -3.32 1.47
N ILE A 27 -6.31 -2.16 1.55
CA ILE A 27 -6.89 -1.67 2.80
C ILE A 27 -8.41 -1.67 2.82
N THR A 28 -9.06 -2.14 1.75
CA THR A 28 -10.52 -2.32 1.70
C THR A 28 -10.85 -3.70 1.16
N ASN A 29 -12.07 -4.14 1.43
CA ASN A 29 -12.65 -5.25 0.65
C ASN A 29 -13.03 -4.72 -0.73
N ALA A 30 -13.27 -5.62 -1.69
CA ALA A 30 -13.73 -5.23 -3.00
C ALA A 30 -15.09 -4.53 -2.89
N ASP A 31 -15.26 -3.43 -3.62
CA ASP A 31 -16.56 -2.77 -3.73
C ASP A 31 -17.44 -3.50 -4.75
N VAL A 32 -18.61 -2.91 -5.07
CA VAL A 32 -19.57 -3.52 -6.01
C VAL A 32 -18.99 -3.67 -7.41
N GLU A 33 -18.01 -2.86 -7.77
CA GLU A 33 -17.33 -2.92 -9.07
C GLU A 33 -16.04 -3.74 -9.02
N LEU A 34 -15.80 -4.44 -7.90
CA LEU A 34 -14.61 -5.26 -7.65
C LEU A 34 -13.31 -4.45 -7.68
N ASN A 35 -13.37 -3.25 -7.09
CA ASN A 35 -12.22 -2.37 -6.91
C ASN A 35 -11.76 -2.37 -5.46
N TYR A 36 -10.45 -2.21 -5.28
CA TYR A 36 -9.79 -2.10 -3.97
C TYR A 36 -9.09 -0.77 -3.85
N VAL A 37 -8.99 -0.27 -2.62
CA VAL A 37 -8.06 0.82 -2.30
C VAL A 37 -6.73 0.19 -1.89
N VAL A 38 -5.65 0.65 -2.53
CA VAL A 38 -4.31 0.11 -2.33
C VAL A 38 -3.37 1.25 -1.95
N VAL A 39 -2.63 1.05 -0.85
CA VAL A 39 -1.62 2.00 -0.39
C VAL A 39 -0.22 1.48 -0.71
N SER A 40 0.75 2.39 -0.77
CA SER A 40 2.14 2.08 -1.04
C SER A 40 2.99 2.30 0.20
N VAL A 41 3.97 1.43 0.42
CA VAL A 41 4.93 1.56 1.52
C VAL A 41 6.31 1.87 0.94
N THR A 42 6.97 2.86 1.50
CA THR A 42 8.32 3.25 1.08
C THR A 42 9.24 3.40 2.29
N THR A 43 10.53 3.12 2.12
CA THR A 43 11.51 3.27 3.18
C THR A 43 11.60 4.74 3.61
N LEU A 44 11.66 4.98 4.92
CA LEU A 44 11.79 6.31 5.47
C LEU A 44 13.25 6.77 5.40
N TYR A 45 13.50 7.80 4.62
CA TYR A 45 14.79 8.48 4.54
C TYR A 45 14.64 9.91 5.06
N HIS A 46 15.74 10.54 5.43
CA HIS A 46 15.72 11.95 5.89
C HIS A 46 15.05 12.90 4.89
N ARG A 47 15.04 12.54 3.60
CA ARG A 47 14.53 13.40 2.53
C ARG A 47 13.04 13.20 2.23
N ASN A 48 12.41 12.14 2.75
CA ASN A 48 11.01 11.85 2.42
C ASN A 48 10.09 11.86 3.66
N ILE A 49 10.43 12.67 4.65
CA ILE A 49 9.67 12.77 5.90
C ILE A 49 8.40 13.64 5.79
N GLN A 50 7.91 13.85 4.57
CA GLN A 50 6.76 14.74 4.32
C GLN A 50 5.45 14.22 4.89
N ASP A 51 5.27 12.91 4.99
CA ASP A 51 4.07 12.31 5.54
C ASP A 51 4.45 11.11 6.42
N CYS A 52 4.61 11.37 7.71
CA CYS A 52 4.90 10.35 8.70
C CYS A 52 3.67 9.96 9.52
N SER A 53 2.47 10.15 8.97
CA SER A 53 1.23 9.84 9.68
C SER A 53 1.05 8.35 9.96
N CYS A 54 1.70 7.48 9.19
CA CYS A 54 1.68 6.06 9.46
C CYS A 54 3.07 5.47 9.21
N ILE A 55 3.76 5.14 10.29
CA ILE A 55 5.10 4.56 10.24
C ILE A 55 4.98 3.06 10.48
N LEU A 56 5.65 2.27 9.63
CA LEU A 56 5.72 0.82 9.77
C LEU A 56 7.13 0.39 10.12
N GLN A 57 7.21 -0.61 10.98
CA GLN A 57 8.46 -1.17 11.46
C GLN A 57 8.69 -2.55 10.84
N LYS A 58 9.90 -3.04 11.01
CA LYS A 58 10.31 -4.37 10.59
C LYS A 58 9.38 -5.48 11.10
N SER A 59 8.82 -5.31 12.31
CA SER A 59 7.89 -6.27 12.91
C SER A 59 6.49 -6.23 12.32
N ASP A 60 6.15 -5.22 11.53
CA ASP A 60 4.80 -5.05 10.99
C ASP A 60 4.57 -5.88 9.72
N HIS A 61 5.62 -6.22 8.99
CA HIS A 61 5.55 -7.06 7.80
C HIS A 61 6.94 -7.63 7.49
N ASN A 62 7.01 -8.89 7.08
CA ASN A 62 8.30 -9.56 6.86
C ASN A 62 9.08 -8.99 5.67
N PHE A 63 8.43 -8.29 4.74
CA PHE A 63 9.13 -7.60 3.65
C PHE A 63 9.84 -6.33 4.11
N ILE A 64 9.38 -5.71 5.20
CA ILE A 64 9.93 -4.45 5.69
C ILE A 64 11.24 -4.73 6.42
N LYS A 65 12.35 -4.19 5.92
CA LYS A 65 13.69 -4.34 6.50
C LYS A 65 14.14 -3.11 7.27
N HIS A 66 13.59 -1.95 6.94
CA HIS A 66 13.92 -0.66 7.53
C HIS A 66 12.64 0.08 7.88
N LYS A 67 12.72 0.99 8.83
CA LYS A 67 11.62 1.87 9.18
C LYS A 67 11.04 2.48 7.90
N SER A 68 9.74 2.38 7.72
CA SER A 68 9.05 2.75 6.48
C SER A 68 7.85 3.62 6.78
N ILE A 69 7.33 4.29 5.77
CA ILE A 69 6.09 5.06 5.85
C ILE A 69 5.09 4.53 4.83
N VAL A 70 3.82 4.69 5.15
CA VAL A 70 2.76 4.52 4.15
C VAL A 70 2.67 5.84 3.38
N ASP A 71 2.99 5.81 2.11
CA ASP A 71 2.96 7.00 1.25
C ASP A 71 1.55 7.18 0.68
N PHE A 72 0.73 7.93 1.40
CA PHE A 72 -0.67 8.12 1.03
C PHE A 72 -0.86 8.91 -0.27
N LYS A 73 0.15 9.64 -0.73
CA LYS A 73 0.10 10.31 -2.04
C LYS A 73 -0.01 9.31 -3.19
N ARG A 74 0.46 8.09 -2.99
CA ARG A 74 0.45 7.03 -3.98
C ARG A 74 -0.72 6.06 -3.81
N THR A 75 -1.67 6.42 -2.97
CA THR A 75 -2.90 5.63 -2.81
C THR A 75 -3.66 5.61 -4.12
N LYS A 76 -4.12 4.45 -4.53
CA LYS A 76 -4.88 4.32 -5.77
C LYS A 76 -5.94 3.24 -5.68
N ILE A 77 -6.88 3.30 -6.60
CA ILE A 77 -7.89 2.27 -6.79
C ILE A 77 -7.38 1.29 -7.84
N MET A 78 -7.39 0.00 -7.51
CA MET A 78 -7.02 -1.06 -8.44
C MET A 78 -8.15 -2.07 -8.52
N SER A 79 -8.48 -2.52 -9.73
CA SER A 79 -9.49 -3.55 -9.91
C SER A 79 -8.95 -4.93 -9.57
N SER A 80 -9.84 -5.84 -9.18
CA SER A 80 -9.47 -7.23 -8.93
C SER A 80 -8.88 -7.89 -10.18
N VAL A 81 -9.37 -7.53 -11.36
CA VAL A 81 -8.86 -8.06 -12.63
C VAL A 81 -7.44 -7.57 -12.89
N GLU A 82 -7.17 -6.30 -12.66
CA GLU A 82 -5.84 -5.71 -12.81
C GLU A 82 -4.82 -6.42 -11.91
N ILE A 83 -5.18 -6.64 -10.65
CA ILE A 83 -4.30 -7.31 -9.69
C ILE A 83 -4.09 -8.77 -10.10
N ALA A 84 -5.16 -9.49 -10.42
CA ALA A 84 -5.08 -10.89 -10.81
C ALA A 84 -4.22 -11.09 -12.06
N ASN A 85 -4.42 -10.25 -13.08
CA ASN A 85 -3.62 -10.31 -14.32
C ASN A 85 -2.15 -9.96 -14.04
N GLY A 86 -1.89 -8.98 -13.18
CA GLY A 86 -0.53 -8.61 -12.81
C GLY A 86 0.20 -9.76 -12.11
N ILE A 87 -0.48 -10.46 -11.22
CA ILE A 87 0.09 -11.63 -10.54
C ILE A 87 0.33 -12.77 -11.53
N LEU A 88 -0.65 -13.05 -12.38
CA LEU A 88 -0.54 -14.14 -13.36
C LEU A 88 0.64 -13.92 -14.31
N LYS A 89 0.90 -12.68 -14.71
CA LYS A 89 2.00 -12.32 -15.62
C LYS A 89 3.34 -12.13 -14.91
N GLY A 90 3.40 -12.29 -13.58
CA GLY A 90 4.62 -12.07 -12.81
C GLY A 90 5.00 -10.60 -12.64
N LEU A 91 4.12 -9.66 -12.98
CA LEU A 91 4.35 -8.24 -12.82
C LEU A 91 4.16 -7.79 -11.37
N LEU A 92 3.24 -8.42 -10.66
CA LEU A 92 2.99 -8.20 -9.24
C LEU A 92 3.33 -9.49 -8.49
N ILE A 93 3.95 -9.37 -7.33
CA ILE A 93 4.41 -10.53 -6.55
C ILE A 93 3.66 -10.57 -5.23
N PRO A 94 2.79 -11.58 -4.99
CA PRO A 94 2.08 -11.70 -3.72
C PRO A 94 3.04 -11.82 -2.53
N LYS A 95 2.68 -11.21 -1.42
CA LYS A 95 3.40 -11.29 -0.14
C LYS A 95 2.41 -11.63 0.98
N ASP A 96 2.93 -11.79 2.19
CA ASP A 96 2.11 -12.12 3.35
C ASP A 96 1.12 -10.99 3.66
N SER A 97 -0.04 -11.36 4.19
CA SER A 97 -1.02 -10.40 4.67
C SER A 97 -0.48 -9.68 5.92
N VAL A 98 -0.92 -8.45 6.12
CA VAL A 98 -0.60 -7.72 7.36
C VAL A 98 -1.53 -8.18 8.49
N ARG A 99 -1.07 -8.09 9.74
CA ARG A 99 -1.91 -8.37 10.90
C ARG A 99 -3.03 -7.33 10.99
N ASP A 100 -4.12 -7.71 11.63
CA ASP A 100 -5.28 -6.83 11.79
C ASP A 100 -4.94 -5.51 12.50
N ASP A 101 -4.06 -5.55 13.50
CA ASP A 101 -3.65 -4.35 14.23
C ASP A 101 -2.89 -3.38 13.33
N VAL A 102 -2.04 -3.88 12.44
CA VAL A 102 -1.31 -3.07 11.47
C VAL A 102 -2.27 -2.48 10.45
N LEU A 103 -3.17 -3.30 9.92
CA LEU A 103 -4.18 -2.86 8.95
C LEU A 103 -5.05 -1.75 9.52
N GLN A 104 -5.52 -1.90 10.76
CA GLN A 104 -6.35 -0.90 11.41
C GLN A 104 -5.61 0.42 11.59
N ARG A 105 -4.34 0.36 11.94
CA ARG A 105 -3.49 1.54 12.08
C ARG A 105 -3.34 2.29 10.75
N ILE A 106 -3.18 1.56 9.65
CA ILE A 106 -3.10 2.15 8.31
C ILE A 106 -4.43 2.80 7.94
N ILE A 107 -5.55 2.11 8.15
CA ILE A 107 -6.87 2.62 7.81
C ILE A 107 -7.19 3.90 8.59
N GLU A 108 -6.90 3.93 9.89
CA GLU A 108 -7.16 5.12 10.71
C GLU A 108 -6.33 6.31 10.21
N ALA A 109 -5.07 6.10 9.86
CA ALA A 109 -4.24 7.15 9.30
C ALA A 109 -4.74 7.60 7.92
N ALA A 110 -5.20 6.66 7.09
CA ALA A 110 -5.75 6.97 5.76
C ALA A 110 -6.98 7.86 5.86
N LYS A 111 -7.88 7.59 6.81
CA LYS A 111 -9.09 8.41 7.02
C LYS A 111 -8.76 9.86 7.37
N LYS A 112 -7.62 10.10 7.98
CA LYS A 112 -7.18 11.44 8.41
C LYS A 112 -6.24 12.11 7.42
N SER A 113 -5.81 11.39 6.39
CA SER A 113 -4.80 11.91 5.46
C SER A 113 -5.38 12.97 4.54
N ARG A 114 -4.67 14.09 4.42
CA ARG A 114 -5.01 15.13 3.45
C ARG A 114 -4.65 14.75 2.01
N TYR A 115 -3.85 13.70 1.83
CA TYR A 115 -3.40 13.24 0.51
C TYR A 115 -4.38 12.28 -0.15
N ILE A 116 -5.37 11.80 0.59
CA ILE A 116 -6.37 10.87 0.06
C ILE A 116 -7.62 11.65 -0.29
N SER A 117 -8.14 11.43 -1.51
CA SER A 117 -9.34 12.11 -1.99
C SER A 117 -10.57 11.73 -1.16
N THR A 118 -11.56 12.61 -1.16
CA THR A 118 -12.84 12.35 -0.50
C THR A 118 -13.51 11.09 -1.07
N GLU A 119 -13.42 10.89 -2.39
CA GLU A 119 -13.97 9.70 -3.05
C GLU A 119 -13.37 8.41 -2.46
N ILE A 120 -12.05 8.35 -2.34
CA ILE A 120 -11.39 7.17 -1.76
C ILE A 120 -11.76 7.01 -0.29
N LYS A 121 -11.86 8.11 0.47
CA LYS A 121 -12.22 8.03 1.89
C LYS A 121 -13.59 7.40 2.10
N THR A 122 -14.53 7.58 1.19
CA THR A 122 -15.85 6.94 1.31
C THR A 122 -15.76 5.42 1.22
N MET A 123 -14.71 4.88 0.62
CA MET A 123 -14.48 3.45 0.50
C MET A 123 -13.83 2.84 1.76
N LEU A 124 -13.33 3.68 2.68
CA LEU A 124 -12.61 3.22 3.87
C LEU A 124 -13.51 2.91 5.07
N VAL A 125 -14.79 3.01 4.91
CA VAL A 125 -15.76 2.71 5.98
C VAL A 125 -16.04 1.23 6.13
#